data_4ae5c9107fc18e1d453171869465291e
#
_entry.id   4ae5c9107fc18e1d453171869465291e
#
_cell.length_a   1.000
_cell.length_b   1.000
_cell.length_c   1.000
_cell.angle_alpha   90.00
_cell.angle_beta   90.00
_cell.angle_gamma   90.00
#
_symmetry.space_group_name_H-M   'P 1'
#
loop_
_entity.id
_entity.type
_entity.pdbx_description
1 polymer ?
#
loop_
_entity_poly.entity_id
_entity_poly.type
_entity_poly.pdbx_seq_one_letter_code
_entity_poly.pdbx_strand_id
1 'polypeptide(L)'
;GTEQLMLIITSGQEYDYTYLNSKNYSLMMSEGALMDITDLLNEYGQDILAAFPTTWPAVTTDGRIYAIPSPAAQPDSLTYSMIARKDLLDKIGYTEYPTTVEGFVKMLEDIKAAYPDMVPLTASRLDAGVLSNVASAFNVQGMYQLVDGKVINIVDNPNLKAYVEVIRDLYARKLLDAEMPAITTNDMRSKWAASQAVISYQSWNGCETC
;
A
#
# COMPACT_ATOMS: atom_id res chain seq x y z
N GLY A 1 -3.84 -14.18 12.32
CA GLY A 1 -3.02 -14.57 11.18
C GLY A 1 -3.56 -15.85 10.53
N THR A 2 -2.88 -16.36 9.50
CA THR A 2 -3.27 -17.58 8.78
C THR A 2 -3.35 -18.80 9.70
N GLU A 3 -2.47 -18.92 10.69
CA GLU A 3 -2.48 -19.99 11.69
C GLU A 3 -3.78 -20.02 12.51
N GLN A 4 -4.28 -18.85 12.89
CA GLN A 4 -5.54 -18.74 13.62
C GLN A 4 -6.74 -19.15 12.76
N LEU A 5 -6.73 -18.83 11.46
CA LEU A 5 -7.75 -19.30 10.52
C LEU A 5 -7.73 -20.81 10.36
N MET A 6 -6.55 -21.43 10.29
CA MET A 6 -6.44 -22.89 10.24
C MET A 6 -6.99 -23.55 11.51
N LEU A 7 -6.79 -22.95 12.68
CA LEU A 7 -7.40 -23.43 13.93
C LEU A 7 -8.94 -23.35 13.88
N ILE A 8 -9.48 -22.27 13.33
CA ILE A 8 -10.95 -22.11 13.14
C ILE A 8 -11.48 -23.25 12.25
N ILE A 9 -10.87 -23.47 11.09
CA ILE A 9 -11.28 -24.54 10.15
C ILE A 9 -11.23 -25.92 10.83
N THR A 10 -10.12 -26.21 11.52
CA THR A 10 -9.89 -27.55 12.11
C THR A 10 -10.66 -27.81 13.40
N SER A 11 -11.03 -26.75 14.14
CA SER A 11 -11.79 -26.88 15.39
C SER A 11 -13.27 -27.19 15.18
N GLY A 12 -13.80 -27.00 13.97
CA GLY A 12 -15.23 -27.07 13.68
C GLY A 12 -16.07 -26.02 14.39
N GLN A 13 -15.43 -24.94 14.88
CA GLN A 13 -16.13 -23.86 15.52
C GLN A 13 -16.82 -23.00 14.45
N GLU A 14 -18.09 -22.74 14.62
CA GLU A 14 -18.87 -21.90 13.73
C GLU A 14 -18.64 -20.42 14.03
N TYR A 15 -18.53 -19.62 12.97
CA TYR A 15 -18.41 -18.16 13.00
C TYR A 15 -19.40 -17.57 12.02
N ASP A 16 -20.06 -16.48 12.41
CA ASP A 16 -21.00 -15.76 11.55
C ASP A 16 -20.30 -15.09 10.39
N TYR A 17 -19.15 -14.46 10.64
CA TYR A 17 -18.31 -13.85 9.60
C TYR A 17 -16.86 -13.64 10.06
N THR A 18 -15.96 -13.50 9.10
CA THR A 18 -14.56 -13.14 9.35
C THR A 18 -14.02 -12.27 8.20
N TYR A 19 -13.05 -11.41 8.52
CA TYR A 19 -12.35 -10.65 7.50
C TYR A 19 -11.22 -11.46 6.90
N LEU A 20 -11.18 -11.52 5.57
CA LEU A 20 -10.18 -12.28 4.81
C LEU A 20 -9.45 -11.37 3.82
N ASN A 21 -8.14 -11.47 3.77
CA ASN A 21 -7.36 -11.00 2.62
C ASN A 21 -7.44 -12.03 1.48
N SER A 22 -7.02 -11.66 0.27
CA SER A 22 -7.12 -12.51 -0.93
C SER A 22 -6.48 -13.89 -0.74
N LYS A 23 -5.32 -13.97 -0.07
CA LYS A 23 -4.62 -15.24 0.20
C LYS A 23 -5.44 -16.15 1.11
N ASN A 24 -5.97 -15.60 2.19
CA ASN A 24 -6.77 -16.37 3.15
C ASN A 24 -8.14 -16.73 2.58
N TYR A 25 -8.73 -15.88 1.73
CA TYR A 25 -9.95 -16.21 0.98
C TYR A 25 -9.74 -17.44 0.09
N SER A 26 -8.67 -17.45 -0.72
CA SER A 26 -8.35 -18.59 -1.58
C SER A 26 -8.11 -19.87 -0.79
N LEU A 27 -7.46 -19.78 0.37
CA LEU A 27 -7.26 -20.93 1.27
C LEU A 27 -8.60 -21.45 1.79
N MET A 28 -9.45 -20.60 2.34
CA MET A 28 -10.75 -21.03 2.88
C MET A 28 -11.68 -21.57 1.80
N MET A 29 -11.60 -21.03 0.57
CA MET A 29 -12.31 -21.59 -0.58
C MET A 29 -11.85 -23.00 -0.91
N SER A 30 -10.53 -23.25 -0.95
CA SER A 30 -9.98 -24.58 -1.24
C SER A 30 -10.33 -25.62 -0.18
N GLU A 31 -10.51 -25.21 1.06
CA GLU A 31 -10.93 -26.09 2.19
C GLU A 31 -12.46 -26.24 2.30
N GLY A 32 -13.24 -25.57 1.46
CA GLY A 32 -14.70 -25.60 1.52
C GLY A 32 -15.28 -24.98 2.80
N ALA A 33 -14.54 -24.06 3.41
CA ALA A 33 -14.87 -23.46 4.71
C ALA A 33 -15.72 -22.18 4.60
N LEU A 34 -16.12 -21.80 3.39
CA LEU A 34 -16.97 -20.63 3.16
C LEU A 34 -18.38 -21.06 2.72
N MET A 35 -19.37 -20.41 3.30
CA MET A 35 -20.77 -20.61 2.93
C MET A 35 -21.09 -19.92 1.60
N ASP A 36 -21.88 -20.57 0.76
CA ASP A 36 -22.50 -19.94 -0.39
C ASP A 36 -23.60 -18.97 0.08
N ILE A 37 -23.41 -17.71 -0.22
CA ILE A 37 -24.32 -16.62 0.19
C ILE A 37 -25.12 -16.04 -0.97
N THR A 38 -25.10 -16.67 -2.14
CA THR A 38 -25.72 -16.17 -3.36
C THR A 38 -27.19 -15.86 -3.17
N ASP A 39 -27.95 -16.85 -2.66
CA ASP A 39 -29.40 -16.73 -2.54
C ASP A 39 -29.76 -15.71 -1.45
N LEU A 40 -28.99 -15.65 -0.35
CA LEU A 40 -29.17 -14.65 0.71
C LEU A 40 -28.93 -13.22 0.19
N LEU A 41 -27.89 -13.02 -0.62
CA LEU A 41 -27.63 -11.71 -1.22
C LEU A 41 -28.71 -11.30 -2.21
N ASN A 42 -29.21 -12.24 -3.00
CA ASN A 42 -30.31 -11.97 -3.93
C ASN A 42 -31.63 -11.64 -3.21
N GLU A 43 -31.89 -12.21 -2.06
CA GLU A 43 -33.10 -11.98 -1.28
C GLU A 43 -32.98 -10.73 -0.39
N TYR A 44 -31.87 -10.56 0.32
CA TYR A 44 -31.76 -9.54 1.36
C TYR A 44 -30.67 -8.50 1.10
N GLY A 45 -29.78 -8.72 0.12
CA GLY A 45 -28.56 -7.95 -0.07
C GLY A 45 -28.54 -7.05 -1.30
N GLN A 46 -29.70 -6.56 -1.81
CA GLN A 46 -29.77 -5.78 -3.05
C GLN A 46 -28.92 -4.50 -2.99
N ASP A 47 -28.90 -3.81 -1.85
CA ASP A 47 -28.09 -2.60 -1.68
C ASP A 47 -26.59 -2.94 -1.67
N ILE A 48 -26.21 -4.10 -1.10
CA ILE A 48 -24.81 -4.59 -1.09
C ILE A 48 -24.41 -4.94 -2.53
N LEU A 49 -25.27 -5.65 -3.28
CA LEU A 49 -25.00 -5.96 -4.69
C LEU A 49 -24.77 -4.71 -5.53
N ALA A 50 -25.57 -3.68 -5.30
CA ALA A 50 -25.47 -2.40 -6.01
C ALA A 50 -24.22 -1.58 -5.61
N ALA A 51 -23.75 -1.72 -4.37
CA ALA A 51 -22.62 -0.95 -3.86
C ALA A 51 -21.27 -1.34 -4.52
N PHE A 52 -21.15 -2.56 -5.02
CA PHE A 52 -19.88 -3.10 -5.53
C PHE A 52 -19.98 -3.70 -6.94
N PRO A 53 -20.47 -2.97 -7.95
CA PRO A 53 -20.87 -3.53 -9.25
C PRO A 53 -19.72 -4.21 -10.02
N THR A 54 -18.46 -3.87 -9.74
CA THR A 54 -17.29 -4.36 -10.50
C THR A 54 -16.44 -5.40 -9.74
N THR A 55 -16.72 -5.65 -8.46
CA THR A 55 -15.84 -6.47 -7.61
C THR A 55 -16.33 -7.91 -7.41
N TRP A 56 -17.57 -8.20 -7.73
CA TRP A 56 -18.18 -9.52 -7.57
C TRP A 56 -17.42 -10.66 -8.25
N PRO A 57 -16.83 -10.51 -9.45
CA PRO A 57 -16.05 -11.58 -10.06
C PRO A 57 -14.91 -12.13 -9.19
N ALA A 58 -14.36 -11.30 -8.29
CA ALA A 58 -13.26 -11.70 -7.41
C ALA A 58 -13.68 -12.67 -6.29
N VAL A 59 -14.99 -12.73 -5.99
CA VAL A 59 -15.56 -13.57 -4.91
C VAL A 59 -16.63 -14.54 -5.43
N THR A 60 -16.71 -14.71 -6.75
CA THR A 60 -17.64 -15.61 -7.43
C THR A 60 -16.86 -16.80 -7.99
N THR A 61 -17.28 -18.00 -7.66
CA THR A 61 -16.75 -19.26 -8.20
C THR A 61 -17.91 -20.10 -8.71
N ASP A 62 -17.84 -20.59 -9.94
CA ASP A 62 -18.88 -21.38 -10.60
C ASP A 62 -20.28 -20.75 -10.51
N GLY A 63 -20.34 -19.41 -10.62
CA GLY A 63 -21.58 -18.63 -10.57
C GLY A 63 -22.17 -18.45 -9.16
N ARG A 64 -21.46 -18.85 -8.11
CA ARG A 64 -21.89 -18.73 -6.70
C ARG A 64 -20.96 -17.76 -5.95
N ILE A 65 -21.53 -17.01 -5.02
CA ILE A 65 -20.85 -15.95 -4.25
C ILE A 65 -20.54 -16.48 -2.85
N TYR A 66 -19.27 -16.34 -2.43
CA TYR A 66 -18.79 -16.87 -1.15
C TYR A 66 -18.25 -15.80 -0.20
N ALA A 67 -18.23 -14.55 -0.59
CA ALA A 67 -17.84 -13.43 0.27
C ALA A 67 -18.48 -12.13 -0.20
N ILE A 68 -18.58 -11.18 0.72
CA ILE A 68 -18.91 -9.78 0.39
C ILE A 68 -17.57 -9.07 0.14
N PRO A 69 -17.35 -8.51 -1.05
CA PRO A 69 -16.12 -7.78 -1.33
C PRO A 69 -16.05 -6.51 -0.48
N SER A 70 -14.86 -6.24 0.05
CA SER A 70 -14.57 -4.97 0.71
C SER A 70 -13.48 -4.28 -0.11
N PRO A 71 -13.84 -3.45 -1.09
CA PRO A 71 -12.82 -2.69 -1.82
C PRO A 71 -12.10 -1.79 -0.84
N ALA A 72 -10.79 -1.96 -0.77
CA ALA A 72 -9.94 -1.30 0.22
C ALA A 72 -9.89 0.23 0.04
N ALA A 73 -10.33 0.72 -1.11
CA ALA A 73 -10.31 2.15 -1.39
C ALA A 73 -11.42 2.54 -2.37
N GLN A 74 -12.05 3.65 -2.11
CA GLN A 74 -12.72 4.41 -3.16
C GLN A 74 -11.67 4.73 -4.25
N PRO A 75 -12.04 4.79 -5.53
CA PRO A 75 -11.13 5.16 -6.61
C PRO A 75 -10.36 6.45 -6.34
N ASP A 76 -10.93 7.34 -5.55
CA ASP A 76 -10.39 8.65 -5.19
C ASP A 76 -9.63 8.65 -3.86
N SER A 77 -9.54 7.53 -3.14
CA SER A 77 -8.80 7.47 -1.88
C SER A 77 -7.34 7.15 -2.15
N LEU A 78 -6.49 8.08 -1.79
CA LEU A 78 -5.04 7.89 -1.77
C LEU A 78 -4.70 6.87 -0.68
N THR A 79 -4.54 5.62 -1.05
CA THR A 79 -4.24 4.54 -0.10
C THR A 79 -2.87 4.73 0.54
N TYR A 80 -1.89 5.17 -0.27
CA TYR A 80 -0.54 5.52 0.17
C TYR A 80 -0.10 6.83 -0.46
N SER A 81 0.49 7.70 0.35
CA SER A 81 0.93 9.03 -0.05
C SER A 81 2.22 9.43 0.64
N MET A 82 2.92 10.38 0.05
CA MET A 82 3.98 11.10 0.73
C MET A 82 3.36 12.25 1.51
N ILE A 83 3.50 12.20 2.82
CA ILE A 83 3.03 13.24 3.75
C ILE A 83 4.23 14.03 4.20
N ALA A 84 4.14 15.36 4.14
CA ALA A 84 5.26 16.22 4.48
C ALA A 84 4.92 17.23 5.57
N ARG A 85 5.92 17.60 6.33
CA ARG A 85 5.91 18.73 7.24
C ARG A 85 5.92 20.02 6.42
N LYS A 86 4.73 20.49 6.05
CA LYS A 86 4.56 21.72 5.26
C LYS A 86 5.25 22.92 5.92
N ASP A 87 5.15 23.03 7.24
CA ASP A 87 5.80 24.08 8.02
C ASP A 87 7.33 24.12 7.88
N LEU A 88 7.97 22.96 7.63
CA LEU A 88 9.41 22.88 7.38
C LEU A 88 9.75 23.13 5.91
N LEU A 89 8.92 22.62 5.00
CA LEU A 89 9.10 22.85 3.56
C LEU A 89 8.92 24.33 3.19
N ASP A 90 7.93 25.01 3.75
CA ASP A 90 7.69 26.45 3.53
C ASP A 90 8.91 27.29 3.95
N LYS A 91 9.57 26.94 5.06
CA LYS A 91 10.79 27.65 5.54
C LYS A 91 11.98 27.57 4.60
N ILE A 92 12.04 26.54 3.75
CA ILE A 92 13.09 26.35 2.75
C ILE A 92 12.61 26.65 1.32
N GLY A 93 11.43 27.26 1.20
CA GLY A 93 10.92 27.80 -0.07
C GLY A 93 10.09 26.83 -0.93
N TYR A 94 9.76 25.64 -0.41
CA TYR A 94 8.89 24.67 -1.11
C TYR A 94 7.43 24.90 -0.73
N THR A 95 6.70 25.66 -1.53
CA THR A 95 5.25 25.91 -1.38
C THR A 95 4.41 24.83 -2.05
N GLU A 96 4.99 24.11 -3.02
CA GLU A 96 4.39 23.01 -3.78
C GLU A 96 5.35 21.84 -3.90
N TYR A 97 4.79 20.64 -4.10
CA TYR A 97 5.57 19.43 -4.35
C TYR A 97 6.12 19.41 -5.78
N PRO A 98 7.37 18.95 -5.96
CA PRO A 98 7.94 18.74 -7.29
C PRO A 98 7.13 17.72 -8.10
N THR A 99 7.01 17.94 -9.38
CA THR A 99 6.30 17.06 -10.33
C THR A 99 7.24 16.11 -11.10
N THR A 100 8.55 16.19 -10.85
CA THR A 100 9.57 15.35 -11.50
C THR A 100 10.40 14.61 -10.44
N VAL A 101 11.01 13.50 -10.84
CA VAL A 101 11.91 12.73 -9.97
C VAL A 101 13.14 13.57 -9.58
N GLU A 102 13.72 14.29 -10.52
CA GLU A 102 14.88 15.17 -10.30
C GLU A 102 14.55 16.28 -9.30
N GLY A 103 13.38 16.91 -9.48
CA GLY A 103 12.90 17.94 -8.55
C GLY A 103 12.65 17.37 -7.15
N PHE A 104 12.12 16.15 -7.06
CA PHE A 104 11.92 15.46 -5.78
C PHE A 104 13.27 15.15 -5.09
N VAL A 105 14.23 14.61 -5.84
CA VAL A 105 15.59 14.35 -5.31
C VAL A 105 16.22 15.65 -4.80
N LYS A 106 16.13 16.74 -5.57
CA LYS A 106 16.64 18.07 -5.18
C LYS A 106 15.98 18.57 -3.89
N MET A 107 14.67 18.40 -3.76
CA MET A 107 13.95 18.77 -2.52
C MET A 107 14.48 17.97 -1.31
N LEU A 108 14.73 16.67 -1.46
CA LEU A 108 15.32 15.87 -0.38
C LEU A 108 16.74 16.31 -0.01
N GLU A 109 17.55 16.75 -0.99
CA GLU A 109 18.88 17.35 -0.75
C GLU A 109 18.78 18.64 0.07
N ASP A 110 17.85 19.52 -0.32
CA ASP A 110 17.65 20.79 0.37
C ASP A 110 17.11 20.60 1.79
N ILE A 111 16.20 19.62 1.98
CA ILE A 111 15.75 19.20 3.32
C ILE A 111 16.94 18.75 4.16
N LYS A 112 17.79 17.88 3.62
CA LYS A 112 18.97 17.37 4.35
C LYS A 112 19.97 18.48 4.71
N ALA A 113 20.15 19.45 3.83
CA ALA A 113 21.02 20.59 4.07
C ALA A 113 20.45 21.52 5.16
N ALA A 114 19.15 21.76 5.14
CA ALA A 114 18.47 22.63 6.09
C ALA A 114 18.25 21.98 7.48
N TYR A 115 18.01 20.68 7.49
CA TYR A 115 17.67 19.91 8.69
C TYR A 115 18.57 18.67 8.81
N PRO A 116 19.88 18.81 9.10
CA PRO A 116 20.86 17.72 9.05
C PRO A 116 20.59 16.60 10.06
N ASP A 117 19.87 16.90 11.16
CA ASP A 117 19.53 15.95 12.23
C ASP A 117 18.21 15.21 11.96
N MET A 118 17.48 15.57 10.89
CA MET A 118 16.22 14.92 10.50
C MET A 118 16.43 14.02 9.29
N VAL A 119 15.60 12.99 9.22
CA VAL A 119 15.50 12.12 8.04
C VAL A 119 14.71 12.84 6.95
N PRO A 120 15.24 13.08 5.75
CA PRO A 120 14.49 13.73 4.68
C PRO A 120 13.23 12.95 4.30
N LEU A 121 13.36 11.64 4.06
CA LEU A 121 12.26 10.73 3.70
C LEU A 121 12.34 9.45 4.51
N THR A 122 11.31 9.16 5.31
CA THR A 122 11.17 7.87 6.01
C THR A 122 10.11 7.00 5.34
N ALA A 123 10.36 5.70 5.31
CA ALA A 123 9.46 4.66 4.84
C ALA A 123 9.75 3.36 5.59
N SER A 124 8.81 2.43 5.63
CA SER A 124 9.04 1.11 6.24
C SER A 124 9.35 0.04 5.20
N ARG A 125 10.00 -1.03 5.64
CA ARG A 125 10.28 -2.21 4.81
C ARG A 125 9.02 -2.85 4.23
N LEU A 126 7.91 -2.86 5.01
CA LEU A 126 6.66 -3.50 4.61
C LEU A 126 5.85 -2.65 3.62
N ASP A 127 6.06 -1.35 3.63
CA ASP A 127 5.53 -0.45 2.62
C ASP A 127 6.41 -0.46 1.36
N ALA A 128 7.00 -1.59 1.10
CA ALA A 128 8.00 -1.83 0.06
C ALA A 128 7.47 -1.94 -1.38
N GLY A 129 6.21 -1.68 -1.60
CA GLY A 129 5.78 -1.01 -2.82
C GLY A 129 6.37 0.39 -2.85
N VAL A 130 7.38 0.48 -2.07
CA VAL A 130 8.28 1.46 -1.53
C VAL A 130 8.35 2.57 -2.50
N LEU A 131 7.77 3.66 -2.05
CA LEU A 131 7.80 4.83 -2.88
C LEU A 131 7.06 4.56 -4.20
N SER A 132 5.86 3.91 -4.12
CA SER A 132 5.04 3.63 -5.30
C SER A 132 4.82 4.90 -6.14
N ASN A 133 4.83 6.07 -5.52
CA ASN A 133 4.78 7.35 -6.22
C ASN A 133 6.03 7.58 -7.09
N VAL A 134 7.23 7.23 -6.58
CA VAL A 134 8.47 7.28 -7.37
C VAL A 134 8.47 6.16 -8.42
N ALA A 135 8.05 4.95 -8.05
CA ALA A 135 7.95 3.83 -8.98
C ALA A 135 6.99 4.12 -10.14
N SER A 136 5.86 4.79 -9.86
CA SER A 136 4.89 5.22 -10.87
C SER A 136 5.48 6.18 -11.89
N ALA A 137 6.40 7.06 -11.49
CA ALA A 137 7.10 7.96 -12.41
C ALA A 137 7.97 7.20 -13.44
N PHE A 138 8.34 5.96 -13.14
CA PHE A 138 9.04 5.04 -14.04
C PHE A 138 8.10 4.03 -14.72
N ASN A 139 6.78 4.17 -14.56
CA ASN A 139 5.80 3.17 -14.98
C ASN A 139 6.11 1.76 -14.41
N VAL A 140 6.55 1.69 -13.16
CA VAL A 140 6.79 0.46 -12.40
C VAL A 140 5.73 0.37 -11.32
N GLN A 141 4.77 -0.54 -11.46
CA GLN A 141 3.62 -0.65 -10.56
C GLN A 141 3.27 -2.10 -10.26
N GLY A 142 3.23 -2.42 -8.97
CA GLY A 142 2.82 -3.74 -8.52
C GLY A 142 3.73 -4.88 -8.98
N MET A 143 3.36 -6.10 -8.62
CA MET A 143 4.10 -7.31 -9.01
C MET A 143 3.84 -7.72 -10.46
N TYR A 144 2.65 -7.43 -10.96
CA TYR A 144 2.22 -7.70 -12.33
C TYR A 144 1.63 -6.45 -12.95
N GLN A 145 1.97 -6.20 -14.20
CA GLN A 145 1.50 -5.05 -14.97
C GLN A 145 0.98 -5.48 -16.33
N LEU A 146 -0.02 -4.75 -16.83
CA LEU A 146 -0.47 -4.88 -18.20
C LEU A 146 0.32 -3.89 -19.07
N VAL A 147 1.19 -4.39 -19.93
CA VAL A 147 1.98 -3.60 -20.87
C VAL A 147 1.70 -4.12 -22.28
N ASP A 148 1.22 -3.26 -23.16
CA ASP A 148 0.89 -3.60 -24.56
C ASP A 148 -0.01 -4.85 -24.68
N GLY A 149 -1.01 -4.96 -23.80
CA GLY A 149 -1.96 -6.08 -23.80
C GLY A 149 -1.43 -7.39 -23.23
N LYS A 150 -0.20 -7.39 -22.69
CA LYS A 150 0.41 -8.57 -22.03
C LYS A 150 0.63 -8.30 -20.56
N VAL A 151 0.35 -9.30 -19.74
CA VAL A 151 0.70 -9.26 -18.32
C VAL A 151 2.18 -9.61 -18.19
N ILE A 152 2.97 -8.70 -17.64
CA ILE A 152 4.39 -8.92 -17.32
C ILE A 152 4.60 -8.93 -15.81
N ASN A 153 5.64 -9.63 -15.35
CA ASN A 153 6.11 -9.52 -13.99
C ASN A 153 6.96 -8.24 -13.83
N ILE A 154 7.01 -7.67 -12.63
CA ILE A 154 7.81 -6.47 -12.34
C ILE A 154 9.28 -6.63 -12.73
N VAL A 155 9.85 -7.84 -12.61
CA VAL A 155 11.25 -8.11 -12.98
C VAL A 155 11.52 -8.00 -14.48
N ASP A 156 10.47 -8.12 -15.29
CA ASP A 156 10.54 -7.99 -16.75
C ASP A 156 10.26 -6.55 -17.22
N ASN A 157 9.96 -5.65 -16.28
CA ASN A 157 9.70 -4.24 -16.62
C ASN A 157 11.01 -3.55 -17.04
N PRO A 158 11.11 -2.99 -18.25
CA PRO A 158 12.34 -2.39 -18.77
C PRO A 158 12.83 -1.19 -17.93
N ASN A 159 11.92 -0.54 -17.20
CA ASN A 159 12.24 0.64 -16.39
C ASN A 159 12.59 0.28 -14.93
N LEU A 160 12.47 -0.98 -14.53
CA LEU A 160 12.76 -1.41 -13.16
C LEU A 160 14.17 -1.03 -12.72
N LYS A 161 15.15 -1.20 -13.60
CA LYS A 161 16.56 -0.86 -13.31
C LYS A 161 16.72 0.62 -12.96
N ALA A 162 16.16 1.51 -13.77
CA ALA A 162 16.25 2.95 -13.56
C ALA A 162 15.58 3.37 -12.24
N TYR A 163 14.42 2.81 -11.92
CA TYR A 163 13.76 3.01 -10.64
C TYR A 163 14.64 2.56 -9.46
N VAL A 164 15.18 1.35 -9.50
CA VAL A 164 16.03 0.80 -8.44
C VAL A 164 17.31 1.62 -8.27
N GLU A 165 17.88 2.16 -9.34
CA GLU A 165 19.05 3.04 -9.28
C GLU A 165 18.76 4.33 -8.52
N VAL A 166 17.58 4.94 -8.71
CA VAL A 166 17.16 6.11 -7.92
C VAL A 166 17.01 5.75 -6.45
N ILE A 167 16.33 4.64 -6.10
CA ILE A 167 16.17 4.21 -4.70
C ILE A 167 17.52 3.95 -4.05
N ARG A 168 18.44 3.29 -4.75
CA ARG A 168 19.81 3.04 -4.28
C ARG A 168 20.57 4.35 -4.03
N ASP A 169 20.44 5.33 -4.92
CA ASP A 169 21.08 6.63 -4.77
C ASP A 169 20.53 7.38 -3.55
N LEU A 170 19.20 7.46 -3.40
CA LEU A 170 18.56 8.07 -2.24
C LEU A 170 19.06 7.43 -0.93
N TYR A 171 19.16 6.10 -0.89
CA TYR A 171 19.63 5.37 0.28
C TYR A 171 21.12 5.63 0.56
N ALA A 172 21.98 5.55 -0.45
CA ALA A 172 23.42 5.76 -0.33
C ALA A 172 23.76 7.18 0.16
N ARG A 173 22.98 8.17 -0.28
CA ARG A 173 23.14 9.58 0.09
C ARG A 173 22.44 9.94 1.40
N LYS A 174 21.81 8.98 2.07
CA LYS A 174 21.00 9.18 3.29
C LYS A 174 19.90 10.22 3.11
N LEU A 175 19.29 10.27 1.94
CA LEU A 175 18.08 11.01 1.64
C LEU A 175 16.84 10.19 1.97
N LEU A 176 16.96 8.86 1.91
CA LEU A 176 16.02 7.88 2.43
C LEU A 176 16.51 7.35 3.78
N ASP A 177 15.60 7.04 4.69
CA ASP A 177 15.88 6.52 6.03
C ASP A 177 16.82 5.30 5.95
N ALA A 178 17.98 5.40 6.59
CA ALA A 178 18.97 4.33 6.61
C ALA A 178 18.47 3.05 7.31
N GLU A 179 17.51 3.18 8.21
CA GLU A 179 16.90 2.06 8.92
C GLU A 179 15.71 1.44 8.15
N MET A 180 15.30 2.02 7.03
CA MET A 180 14.14 1.58 6.24
C MET A 180 14.11 0.06 6.00
N PRO A 181 15.22 -0.64 5.71
CA PRO A 181 15.18 -2.09 5.47
C PRO A 181 14.80 -2.93 6.70
N ALA A 182 14.87 -2.36 7.90
CA ALA A 182 14.67 -3.07 9.16
C ALA A 182 13.44 -2.62 9.95
N ILE A 183 13.03 -1.34 9.81
CA ILE A 183 11.93 -0.78 10.61
C ILE A 183 10.56 -1.24 10.12
N THR A 184 9.62 -1.31 11.07
CA THR A 184 8.22 -1.56 10.80
C THR A 184 7.47 -0.27 10.46
N THR A 185 6.23 -0.40 10.00
CA THR A 185 5.34 0.76 9.79
C THR A 185 5.10 1.53 11.09
N ASN A 186 5.04 0.85 12.24
CA ASN A 186 4.87 1.54 13.52
C ASN A 186 6.12 2.32 13.94
N ASP A 187 7.33 1.80 13.68
CA ASP A 187 8.57 2.52 13.94
C ASP A 187 8.67 3.78 13.08
N MET A 188 8.32 3.67 11.80
CA MET A 188 8.25 4.80 10.87
C MET A 188 7.27 5.89 11.36
N ARG A 189 6.05 5.49 11.78
CA ARG A 189 5.05 6.41 12.34
C ARG A 189 5.54 7.08 13.61
N SER A 190 6.24 6.34 14.48
CA SER A 190 6.83 6.88 15.70
C SER A 190 7.91 7.93 15.39
N LYS A 191 8.77 7.71 14.40
CA LYS A 191 9.73 8.71 13.93
C LYS A 191 9.05 9.97 13.41
N TRP A 192 7.98 9.80 12.64
CA TRP A 192 7.18 10.92 12.14
C TRP A 192 6.56 11.73 13.28
N ALA A 193 5.86 11.07 14.20
CA ALA A 193 5.23 11.70 15.35
C ALA A 193 6.25 12.41 16.27
N ALA A 194 7.46 11.85 16.39
CA ALA A 194 8.56 12.46 17.13
C ALA A 194 9.27 13.61 16.37
N SER A 195 8.77 14.01 15.20
CA SER A 195 9.40 15.03 14.34
C SER A 195 10.84 14.71 13.93
N GLN A 196 11.18 13.43 13.77
CA GLN A 196 12.49 12.98 13.33
C GLN A 196 12.61 12.85 11.80
N ALA A 197 11.49 12.98 11.07
CA ALA A 197 11.46 12.95 9.61
C ALA A 197 10.65 14.11 9.05
N VAL A 198 11.05 14.61 7.87
CA VAL A 198 10.37 15.73 7.18
C VAL A 198 9.30 15.22 6.22
N ILE A 199 9.55 14.11 5.53
CA ILE A 199 8.59 13.44 4.65
C ILE A 199 8.45 12.00 5.11
N SER A 200 7.21 11.51 5.15
CA SER A 200 6.88 10.12 5.46
C SER A 200 6.02 9.52 4.36
N TYR A 201 6.35 8.30 3.92
CA TYR A 201 5.51 7.53 3.01
C TYR A 201 4.59 6.62 3.82
N GLN A 202 3.32 6.92 3.86
CA GLN A 202 2.37 6.17 4.66
C GLN A 202 0.95 6.14 4.06
N SER A 203 0.12 5.21 4.55
CA SER A 203 -1.29 5.17 4.21
C SER A 203 -2.04 6.36 4.83
N TRP A 204 -3.19 6.69 4.27
CA TRP A 204 -4.05 7.81 4.71
C TRP A 204 -4.36 7.79 6.22
N ASN A 205 -4.59 6.59 6.78
CA ASN A 205 -4.87 6.43 8.22
C ASN A 205 -3.63 6.59 9.12
N GLY A 206 -2.45 6.73 8.55
CA GLY A 206 -1.23 7.04 9.31
C GLY A 206 -1.19 8.49 9.79
N CYS A 207 -2.02 9.38 9.20
CA CYS A 207 -2.09 10.77 9.59
C CYS A 207 -2.87 11.01 10.90
N GLU A 208 -3.73 10.06 11.30
CA GLU A 208 -4.57 10.20 12.51
C GLU A 208 -3.77 10.07 13.81
N THR A 209 -2.51 9.63 13.72
CA THR A 209 -1.62 9.42 14.88
C THR A 209 -0.54 10.50 15.01
N CYS A 210 -0.67 11.61 14.28
CA CYS A 210 0.30 12.72 14.29
C CYS A 210 -0.20 13.89 15.15
#